data_ae3c1b611657fc07041d32c091eed143
#
_entry.id   ae3c1b611657fc07041d32c091eed143
#
_cell.length_a   1.000
_cell.length_b   1.000
_cell.length_c   1.000
_cell.angle_alpha   90.00
_cell.angle_beta   90.00
_cell.angle_gamma   90.00
#
_symmetry.space_group_name_H-M   'P 1'
#
loop_
_entity.id
_entity.type
_entity.pdbx_description
1 polymer ?
#
loop_
_entity_poly.entity_id
_entity_poly.type
_entity_poly.pdbx_seq_one_letter_code
_entity_poly.pdbx_strand_id
1 'polypeptide(L)'
;YSSIIKLDLPFLVAKKDNEIIGFVYLNKFRAKSGYKHTFENSIYIDNKYQGMGIGNDLLRELLEASKKNPNIKNIIAVIGSFDSESSIRIHKKNGFQTIGILKKVGFKKDKWIDAIYMQKVLNEKN
;
A
#
# COMPACT_ATOMS: atom_id res chain seq x y z
N TYR A 1 4.20 -5.34 -18.03
CA TYR A 1 5.50 -5.38 -17.35
C TYR A 1 6.05 -6.80 -17.37
N SER A 2 7.34 -6.96 -17.09
CA SER A 2 8.00 -8.25 -17.26
C SER A 2 8.14 -9.07 -15.97
N SER A 3 8.22 -8.42 -14.80
CA SER A 3 8.40 -9.17 -13.57
C SER A 3 8.10 -8.35 -12.32
N ILE A 4 7.80 -9.08 -11.23
CA ILE A 4 7.73 -8.54 -9.88
C ILE A 4 8.82 -9.24 -9.09
N ILE A 5 9.69 -8.46 -8.46
CA ILE A 5 10.81 -8.98 -7.67
C ILE A 5 10.54 -8.71 -6.20
N LYS A 6 10.60 -9.77 -5.39
CA LYS A 6 10.39 -9.69 -3.95
C LYS A 6 11.74 -9.61 -3.25
N LEU A 7 11.88 -8.68 -2.32
CA LEU A 7 13.07 -8.53 -1.49
C LEU A 7 12.81 -9.10 -0.08
N ASP A 8 13.85 -9.13 0.76
CA ASP A 8 13.78 -9.79 2.08
C ASP A 8 12.65 -9.27 2.96
N LEU A 9 12.53 -7.95 3.08
CA LEU A 9 11.36 -7.36 3.71
C LEU A 9 10.25 -7.30 2.66
N PRO A 10 8.98 -7.19 3.04
CA PRO A 10 7.91 -7.06 2.04
C PRO A 10 8.08 -5.80 1.21
N PHE A 11 8.89 -5.92 0.19
CA PHE A 11 9.20 -4.86 -0.77
C PHE A 11 9.22 -5.52 -2.14
N LEU A 12 8.30 -5.15 -3.00
CA LEU A 12 8.17 -5.73 -4.33
C LEU A 12 8.35 -4.66 -5.39
N VAL A 13 9.01 -5.03 -6.47
CA VAL A 13 9.32 -4.13 -7.56
C VAL A 13 8.76 -4.71 -8.84
N ALA A 14 8.06 -3.90 -9.62
CA ALA A 14 7.63 -4.27 -10.97
C ALA A 14 8.63 -3.72 -11.98
N LYS A 15 9.11 -4.59 -12.85
CA LYS A 15 10.09 -4.22 -13.88
C LYS A 15 9.55 -4.48 -15.27
N LYS A 16 9.99 -3.65 -16.20
CA LYS A 16 9.83 -3.88 -17.62
C LYS A 16 11.17 -3.64 -18.28
N ASP A 17 11.75 -4.70 -18.89
CA ASP A 17 13.04 -4.61 -19.61
C ASP A 17 14.15 -3.97 -18.76
N ASN A 18 14.33 -4.41 -17.53
CA ASN A 18 15.34 -3.89 -16.59
C ASN A 18 15.02 -2.51 -16.01
N GLU A 19 13.90 -1.93 -16.37
CA GLU A 19 13.49 -0.64 -15.84
C GLU A 19 12.45 -0.84 -14.75
N ILE A 20 12.63 -0.15 -13.60
CA ILE A 20 11.65 -0.19 -12.51
C ILE A 20 10.49 0.71 -12.88
N ILE A 21 9.29 0.15 -12.98
CA ILE A 21 8.10 0.90 -13.36
C ILE A 21 7.12 1.08 -12.20
N GLY A 22 7.37 0.40 -11.08
CA GLY A 22 6.55 0.56 -9.90
C GLY A 22 7.10 -0.24 -8.74
N PHE A 23 6.65 0.08 -7.53
CA PHE A 23 7.01 -0.69 -6.34
C PHE A 23 5.96 -0.54 -5.26
N VAL A 24 5.99 -1.49 -4.33
CA VAL A 24 5.16 -1.48 -3.13
C VAL A 24 5.97 -2.01 -1.98
N TYR A 25 5.80 -1.45 -0.79
CA TYR A 25 6.53 -1.92 0.38
C TYR A 25 5.76 -1.64 1.66
N LEU A 26 6.22 -2.30 2.73
CA LEU A 26 5.68 -2.10 4.06
C LEU A 26 6.69 -1.35 4.93
N ASN A 27 6.18 -0.39 5.70
CA ASN A 27 6.91 0.29 6.77
C ASN A 27 6.20 0.05 8.08
N LYS A 28 6.92 0.26 9.18
CA LYS A 28 6.29 0.24 10.50
C LYS A 28 5.24 1.34 10.57
N PHE A 29 4.06 0.99 11.07
CA PHE A 29 3.00 1.98 11.25
C PHE A 29 3.38 2.96 12.36
N ARG A 30 3.90 2.45 13.47
CA ARG A 30 4.38 3.26 14.58
C ARG A 30 5.60 2.63 15.19
N ALA A 31 6.49 3.46 15.77
CA ALA A 31 7.74 2.97 16.34
C ALA A 31 7.58 2.21 17.65
N LYS A 32 6.50 2.46 18.39
CA LYS A 32 6.28 1.83 19.71
C LYS A 32 6.00 0.35 19.58
N SER A 33 6.48 -0.44 20.53
CA SER A 33 6.40 -1.90 20.48
C SER A 33 4.97 -2.45 20.46
N GLY A 34 4.01 -1.70 21.00
CA GLY A 34 2.61 -2.12 20.95
C GLY A 34 2.04 -2.19 19.53
N TYR A 35 2.71 -1.56 18.56
CA TYR A 35 2.27 -1.53 17.17
C TYR A 35 3.17 -2.36 16.25
N LYS A 36 3.96 -3.26 16.80
CA LYS A 36 4.97 -4.01 16.02
C LYS A 36 4.38 -4.96 14.98
N HIS A 37 3.08 -5.27 15.06
CA HIS A 37 2.40 -6.15 14.10
C HIS A 37 1.55 -5.40 13.08
N THR A 38 1.62 -4.08 13.08
CA THR A 38 0.88 -3.22 12.17
C THR A 38 1.85 -2.46 11.28
N PHE A 39 1.59 -2.50 9.97
CA PHE A 39 2.47 -1.91 8.98
C PHE A 39 1.68 -1.01 8.05
N GLU A 40 2.35 -0.05 7.46
CA GLU A 40 1.76 0.83 6.46
C GLU A 40 2.34 0.48 5.10
N ASN A 41 1.48 0.32 4.08
CA ASN A 41 1.97 0.09 2.73
C ASN A 41 2.14 1.42 1.99
N SER A 42 3.09 1.43 1.06
CA SER A 42 3.29 2.54 0.12
C SER A 42 3.42 1.94 -1.26
N ILE A 43 2.72 2.55 -2.22
CA ILE A 43 2.72 2.10 -3.62
C ILE A 43 3.10 3.26 -4.51
N TYR A 44 3.99 3.01 -5.45
CA TYR A 44 4.35 3.97 -6.49
C TYR A 44 4.28 3.29 -7.85
N ILE A 45 3.65 3.95 -8.81
CA ILE A 45 3.63 3.52 -10.21
C ILE A 45 4.10 4.70 -11.06
N ASP A 46 5.07 4.44 -11.94
CA ASP A 46 5.54 5.44 -12.89
C ASP A 46 4.36 5.95 -13.71
N ASN A 47 4.30 7.26 -13.94
CA ASN A 47 3.20 7.90 -14.65
C ASN A 47 2.90 7.28 -16.00
N LYS A 48 3.92 6.82 -16.70
CA LYS A 48 3.75 6.20 -18.03
C LYS A 48 2.98 4.89 -17.98
N TYR A 49 2.93 4.27 -16.80
CA TYR A 49 2.36 2.93 -16.65
C TYR A 49 1.13 2.90 -15.76
N GLN A 50 0.59 4.05 -15.41
CA GLN A 50 -0.64 4.11 -14.63
C GLN A 50 -1.83 3.63 -15.46
N GLY A 51 -2.81 3.05 -14.80
CA GLY A 51 -4.00 2.53 -15.47
C GLY A 51 -3.85 1.18 -16.13
N MET A 52 -2.71 0.51 -15.93
CA MET A 52 -2.42 -0.79 -16.57
C MET A 52 -2.55 -1.99 -15.62
N GLY A 53 -3.05 -1.77 -14.42
CA GLY A 53 -3.24 -2.85 -13.45
C GLY A 53 -2.02 -3.21 -12.63
N ILE A 54 -0.90 -2.49 -12.80
CA ILE A 54 0.35 -2.80 -12.10
C ILE A 54 0.21 -2.59 -10.59
N GLY A 55 -0.46 -1.51 -10.17
CA GLY A 55 -0.69 -1.24 -8.76
C GLY A 55 -1.49 -2.34 -8.09
N ASN A 56 -2.54 -2.82 -8.76
CA ASN A 56 -3.34 -3.91 -8.25
C ASN A 56 -2.52 -5.20 -8.13
N ASP A 57 -1.70 -5.50 -9.14
CA ASP A 57 -0.86 -6.70 -9.11
C ASP A 57 0.17 -6.63 -7.98
N LEU A 58 0.81 -5.47 -7.81
CA LEU A 58 1.79 -5.28 -6.75
C LEU A 58 1.15 -5.43 -5.37
N LEU A 59 -0.01 -4.81 -5.16
CA LEU A 59 -0.68 -4.89 -3.88
C LEU A 59 -1.10 -6.33 -3.57
N ARG A 60 -1.64 -7.03 -4.57
CA ARG A 60 -2.03 -8.43 -4.40
C ARG A 60 -0.84 -9.29 -3.98
N GLU A 61 0.31 -9.12 -4.65
CA GLU A 61 1.51 -9.89 -4.34
C GLU A 61 2.08 -9.52 -2.97
N LEU A 62 2.01 -8.25 -2.60
CA LEU A 62 2.41 -7.82 -1.26
C LEU A 62 1.57 -8.51 -0.20
N LEU A 63 0.27 -8.59 -0.39
CA LEU A 63 -0.63 -9.25 0.56
C LEU A 63 -0.34 -10.75 0.65
N GLU A 64 -0.09 -11.40 -0.47
CA GLU A 64 0.28 -12.82 -0.46
C GLU A 64 1.58 -13.06 0.29
N ALA A 65 2.59 -12.23 0.07
CA ALA A 65 3.84 -12.32 0.81
C ALA A 65 3.64 -12.05 2.30
N SER A 66 2.80 -11.07 2.62
CA SER A 66 2.54 -10.68 4.01
C SER A 66 1.80 -11.75 4.79
N LYS A 67 0.89 -12.48 4.15
CA LYS A 67 0.15 -13.57 4.80
C LYS A 67 1.06 -14.68 5.29
N LYS A 68 2.22 -14.84 4.68
CA LYS A 68 3.19 -15.87 5.06
C LYS A 68 4.01 -15.47 6.28
N ASN A 69 3.94 -14.22 6.70
CA ASN A 69 4.68 -13.73 7.84
C ASN A 69 3.74 -13.55 9.03
N PRO A 70 3.84 -14.40 10.07
CA PRO A 70 2.91 -14.34 11.20
C PRO A 70 3.05 -13.06 12.03
N ASN A 71 4.12 -12.30 11.84
CA ASN A 71 4.29 -11.02 12.54
C ASN A 71 3.51 -9.88 11.91
N ILE A 72 3.01 -10.06 10.68
CA ILE A 72 2.23 -9.04 9.99
C ILE A 72 0.76 -9.34 10.20
N LYS A 73 0.10 -8.59 11.09
CA LYS A 73 -1.30 -8.78 11.43
C LYS A 73 -2.22 -7.79 10.75
N ASN A 74 -1.75 -6.57 10.54
CA ASN A 74 -2.53 -5.48 9.97
C ASN A 74 -1.73 -4.70 8.97
N ILE A 75 -2.38 -4.28 7.90
CA ILE A 75 -1.79 -3.35 6.94
C ILE A 75 -2.72 -2.16 6.81
N ILE A 76 -2.15 -0.97 7.00
CA ILE A 76 -2.85 0.30 6.90
C ILE A 76 -2.43 0.98 5.60
N ALA A 77 -3.38 1.56 4.90
CA ALA A 77 -3.11 2.44 3.76
C ALA A 77 -3.52 3.85 4.12
N VAL A 78 -2.64 4.81 3.91
CA VAL A 78 -2.91 6.23 4.12
C VAL A 78 -2.89 6.89 2.75
N ILE A 79 -4.05 7.34 2.29
CA ILE A 79 -4.24 7.82 0.93
C ILE A 79 -4.61 9.31 0.97
N GLY A 80 -3.80 10.15 0.31
CA GLY A 80 -4.11 11.57 0.21
C GLY A 80 -5.28 11.81 -0.74
N SER A 81 -6.14 12.76 -0.39
CA SER A 81 -7.38 12.98 -1.13
C SER A 81 -7.21 13.61 -2.51
N PHE A 82 -6.04 14.19 -2.80
CA PHE A 82 -5.89 14.94 -4.06
C PHE A 82 -5.80 14.05 -5.30
N ASP A 83 -5.46 12.77 -5.14
CA ASP A 83 -5.37 11.82 -6.26
C ASP A 83 -5.63 10.43 -5.74
N SER A 84 -6.82 10.25 -5.16
CA SER A 84 -7.10 9.07 -4.35
C SER A 84 -7.94 8.00 -5.03
N GLU A 85 -8.65 8.34 -6.09
CA GLU A 85 -9.69 7.46 -6.64
C GLU A 85 -9.16 6.09 -7.04
N SER A 86 -8.08 6.08 -7.81
CA SER A 86 -7.47 4.84 -8.27
C SER A 86 -6.94 4.01 -7.10
N SER A 87 -6.27 4.68 -6.15
CA SER A 87 -5.68 4.00 -4.99
C SER A 87 -6.76 3.40 -4.10
N ILE A 88 -7.83 4.14 -3.84
CA ILE A 88 -8.95 3.61 -3.06
C ILE A 88 -9.54 2.37 -3.73
N ARG A 89 -9.71 2.42 -5.04
CA ARG A 89 -10.30 1.32 -5.79
C ARG A 89 -9.48 0.04 -5.67
N ILE A 90 -8.16 0.13 -5.86
CA ILE A 90 -7.32 -1.07 -5.79
C ILE A 90 -7.23 -1.61 -4.36
N HIS A 91 -7.26 -0.75 -3.35
CA HIS A 91 -7.26 -1.21 -1.97
C HIS A 91 -8.57 -1.91 -1.62
N LYS A 92 -9.71 -1.34 -2.01
CA LYS A 92 -11.01 -2.00 -1.80
C LYS A 92 -11.08 -3.35 -2.50
N LYS A 93 -10.58 -3.41 -3.74
CA LYS A 93 -10.57 -4.65 -4.51
C LYS A 93 -9.76 -5.74 -3.80
N ASN A 94 -8.75 -5.37 -3.06
CA ASN A 94 -7.90 -6.30 -2.34
C ASN A 94 -8.31 -6.48 -0.86
N GLY A 95 -9.52 -6.08 -0.51
CA GLY A 95 -10.10 -6.39 0.79
C GLY A 95 -9.86 -5.37 1.89
N PHE A 96 -9.32 -4.20 1.56
CA PHE A 96 -9.19 -3.12 2.53
C PHE A 96 -10.54 -2.47 2.78
N GLN A 97 -10.76 -2.03 4.00
CA GLN A 97 -11.95 -1.29 4.38
C GLN A 97 -11.58 0.14 4.77
N THR A 98 -12.43 1.09 4.41
CA THR A 98 -12.23 2.48 4.83
C THR A 98 -12.52 2.59 6.32
N ILE A 99 -11.54 3.08 7.08
CA ILE A 99 -11.66 3.24 8.53
C ILE A 99 -12.11 4.66 8.87
N GLY A 100 -11.58 5.65 8.17
CA GLY A 100 -11.92 7.03 8.44
C GLY A 100 -11.16 8.00 7.57
N ILE A 101 -11.46 9.27 7.75
CA ILE A 101 -10.85 10.35 6.99
C ILE A 101 -10.41 11.41 7.96
N LEU A 102 -9.11 11.77 7.91
CA LEU A 102 -8.57 12.89 8.66
C LEU A 102 -8.62 14.11 7.77
N LYS A 103 -9.31 15.15 8.23
CA LYS A 103 -9.52 16.34 7.43
C LYS A 103 -8.34 17.30 7.53
N LYS A 104 -7.92 17.82 6.37
CA LYS A 104 -6.94 18.91 6.28
C LYS A 104 -5.66 18.64 7.05
N VAL A 105 -5.15 17.41 6.98
CA VAL A 105 -3.94 17.02 7.70
C VAL A 105 -2.68 17.16 6.85
N GLY A 106 -2.81 17.31 5.54
CA GLY A 106 -1.68 17.50 4.64
C GLY A 106 -1.83 18.77 3.83
N PHE A 107 -0.72 19.25 3.30
CA PHE A 107 -0.72 20.44 2.44
C PHE A 107 0.18 20.18 1.25
N LYS A 108 -0.39 20.19 0.05
CA LYS A 108 0.35 19.97 -1.20
C LYS A 108 -0.20 20.87 -2.30
N LYS A 109 0.72 21.43 -3.11
CA LYS A 109 0.35 22.24 -4.26
C LYS A 109 -0.64 23.34 -3.88
N ASP A 110 -0.35 24.01 -2.76
CA ASP A 110 -1.17 25.11 -2.22
C ASP A 110 -2.59 24.70 -1.85
N LYS A 111 -2.82 23.43 -1.59
CA LYS A 111 -4.13 22.92 -1.17
C LYS A 111 -4.02 22.06 0.08
N TRP A 112 -4.99 22.20 0.97
CA TRP A 112 -5.14 21.29 2.09
C TRP A 112 -5.72 19.99 1.57
N ILE A 113 -5.18 18.88 2.05
CA ILE A 113 -5.65 17.56 1.66
C ILE A 113 -6.07 16.76 2.89
N ASP A 114 -7.02 15.87 2.66
CA ASP A 114 -7.46 14.92 3.67
C ASP A 114 -6.62 13.65 3.55
N ALA A 115 -6.56 12.86 4.60
CA ALA A 115 -5.95 11.54 4.58
C ALA A 115 -7.03 10.49 4.81
N ILE A 116 -7.17 9.58 3.86
CA ILE A 116 -8.13 8.48 3.94
C ILE A 116 -7.38 7.27 4.47
N TYR A 117 -7.86 6.72 5.59
CA TYR A 117 -7.25 5.55 6.22
C TYR A 117 -8.04 4.31 5.85
N MET A 118 -7.34 3.32 5.33
CA MET A 118 -7.91 2.01 5.00
C MET A 118 -7.12 0.93 5.70
N GLN A 119 -7.76 -0.19 5.99
CA GLN A 119 -7.16 -1.27 6.76
C GLN A 119 -7.50 -2.62 6.19
N LYS A 120 -6.51 -3.51 6.18
CA LYS A 120 -6.68 -4.92 5.89
C LYS A 120 -6.14 -5.71 7.07
N VAL A 121 -6.99 -6.50 7.71
CA VAL A 121 -6.58 -7.40 8.79
C VAL A 121 -6.16 -8.72 8.17
N LEU A 122 -4.97 -9.19 8.51
CA LEU A 122 -4.43 -10.47 8.06
C LEU A 122 -4.35 -11.41 9.26
N ASN A 123 -4.49 -12.70 8.99
CA ASN A 123 -4.26 -13.72 10.01
C ASN A 123 -5.05 -13.45 11.29
N GLU A 124 -6.36 -13.28 11.15
CA GLU A 124 -7.25 -12.96 12.27
C GLU A 124 -7.32 -14.06 13.32
N LYS A 125 -6.98 -15.28 12.96
CA LYS A 125 -6.97 -16.37 13.92
C LYS A 125 -5.80 -16.23 14.87
N ASN A 126 -6.08 -16.28 16.12
CA ASN A 126 -5.07 -16.23 17.17
C ASN A 126 -4.39 -17.58 17.34
#